data_f7c60c69fd6d8f099f041efa68b54ddc
#
_entry.id   f7c60c69fd6d8f099f041efa68b54ddc
#
_cell.length_a   1.000
_cell.length_b   1.000
_cell.length_c   1.000
_cell.angle_alpha   90.00
_cell.angle_beta   90.00
_cell.angle_gamma   90.00
#
_symmetry.space_group_name_H-M   'P 1'
#
loop_
_entity.id
_entity.type
_entity.pdbx_description
1 polymer ?
#
loop_
_entity_poly.entity_id
_entity_poly.type
_entity_poly.pdbx_seq_one_letter_code
_entity_poly.pdbx_strand_id
1 'polypeptide(L)'
;MSKYIPLSYLKDTSGIVNYCKECKVPVYVTRNGTPEMVIMDVDFFDNCLSPYIIDGEIDVAKVLEYMPSFINIKALKNTGELSKRCAQTKNAIHIIKNGVGELVIMSLEVYNTCKERVLVALKNK
;
A
#
# COMPACT_ATOMS: atom_id res chain seq x y z
N MET A 1 5.26 2.66 -16.58
CA MET A 1 3.82 2.66 -16.94
C MET A 1 2.99 2.34 -15.71
N SER A 2 1.94 3.12 -15.46
CA SER A 2 1.05 2.89 -14.33
C SER A 2 0.18 1.66 -14.55
N LYS A 3 -0.10 0.94 -13.45
CA LYS A 3 -0.96 -0.26 -13.46
C LYS A 3 -2.27 0.06 -12.76
N TYR A 4 -3.37 -0.43 -13.32
CA TYR A 4 -4.72 -0.20 -12.80
C TYR A 4 -5.49 -1.51 -12.75
N ILE A 5 -6.26 -1.72 -11.68
CA ILE A 5 -7.18 -2.85 -11.56
C ILE A 5 -8.51 -2.36 -11.00
N PRO A 6 -9.63 -2.99 -11.37
CA PRO A 6 -10.91 -2.64 -10.76
C PRO A 6 -10.99 -3.16 -9.32
N LEU A 7 -11.78 -2.49 -8.50
CA LEU A 7 -11.98 -2.85 -7.09
C LEU A 7 -12.39 -4.31 -6.92
N SER A 8 -13.23 -4.81 -7.82
CA SER A 8 -13.72 -6.20 -7.77
C SER A 8 -12.61 -7.25 -7.89
N TYR A 9 -11.48 -6.90 -8.51
CA TYR A 9 -10.35 -7.82 -8.65
C TYR A 9 -9.75 -8.21 -7.29
N LEU A 10 -9.90 -7.37 -6.27
CA LEU A 10 -9.38 -7.64 -4.92
C LEU A 10 -10.01 -8.90 -4.29
N LYS A 11 -11.17 -9.33 -4.78
CA LYS A 11 -11.83 -10.54 -4.28
C LYS A 11 -11.08 -11.81 -4.67
N ASP A 12 -10.27 -11.77 -5.71
CA ASP A 12 -9.36 -12.86 -6.08
C ASP A 12 -8.05 -12.67 -5.31
N THR A 13 -8.03 -13.13 -4.06
CA THR A 13 -6.92 -12.85 -3.15
C THR A 13 -5.59 -13.48 -3.62
N SER A 14 -5.62 -14.67 -4.19
CA SER A 14 -4.42 -15.30 -4.75
C SER A 14 -3.93 -14.55 -5.99
N GLY A 15 -4.86 -14.18 -6.85
CA GLY A 15 -4.55 -13.42 -8.08
C GLY A 15 -3.92 -12.08 -7.78
N ILE A 16 -4.46 -11.33 -6.80
CA ILE A 16 -3.92 -10.00 -6.49
C ILE A 16 -2.53 -10.08 -5.85
N VAL A 17 -2.27 -11.07 -5.00
CA VAL A 17 -0.93 -11.28 -4.43
C VAL A 17 0.07 -11.53 -5.55
N ASN A 18 -0.23 -12.47 -6.46
CA ASN A 18 0.65 -12.80 -7.56
C ASN A 18 0.88 -11.60 -8.48
N TYR A 19 -0.18 -10.88 -8.79
CA TYR A 19 -0.10 -9.71 -9.68
C TYR A 19 0.82 -8.63 -9.11
N CYS A 20 0.66 -8.28 -7.83
CA CYS A 20 1.49 -7.26 -7.19
C CYS A 20 2.96 -7.70 -7.09
N LYS A 21 3.20 -8.97 -6.80
CA LYS A 21 4.57 -9.49 -6.69
C LYS A 21 5.29 -9.55 -8.04
N GLU A 22 4.55 -9.78 -9.11
CA GLU A 22 5.11 -9.75 -10.47
C GLU A 22 5.36 -8.33 -10.97
N CYS A 23 4.42 -7.40 -10.72
CA CYS A 23 4.52 -6.00 -11.14
C CYS A 23 5.66 -5.26 -10.46
N LYS A 24 5.83 -5.48 -9.16
CA LYS A 24 6.82 -4.80 -8.30
C LYS A 24 6.71 -3.27 -8.29
N VAL A 25 5.56 -2.74 -8.65
CA VAL A 25 5.24 -1.30 -8.63
C VAL A 25 3.86 -1.09 -8.02
N PRO A 26 3.54 0.11 -7.53
CA PRO A 26 2.20 0.38 -7.02
C PRO A 26 1.13 0.18 -8.10
N VAL A 27 0.00 -0.39 -7.68
CA VAL A 27 -1.13 -0.67 -8.56
C VAL A 27 -2.32 0.17 -8.08
N TYR A 28 -2.89 0.97 -8.96
CA TYR A 28 -4.07 1.77 -8.64
C TYR A 28 -5.31 0.91 -8.68
N VAL A 29 -6.14 1.00 -7.64
CA VAL A 29 -7.43 0.30 -7.55
C VAL A 29 -8.52 1.30 -7.89
N THR A 30 -9.31 1.00 -8.92
CA THR A 30 -10.32 1.92 -9.41
C THR A 30 -11.73 1.49 -9.03
N ARG A 31 -12.58 2.48 -8.78
CA ARG A 31 -14.02 2.29 -8.65
C ARG A 31 -14.68 3.13 -9.74
N ASN A 32 -15.47 2.48 -10.61
CA ASN A 32 -16.10 3.16 -11.74
C ASN A 32 -15.09 3.96 -12.58
N GLY A 33 -13.90 3.38 -12.78
CA GLY A 33 -12.84 4.00 -13.56
C GLY A 33 -12.03 5.09 -12.88
N THR A 34 -12.36 5.43 -11.62
CA THR A 34 -11.65 6.46 -10.86
C THR A 34 -10.74 5.83 -9.81
N PRO A 35 -9.44 6.16 -9.78
CA PRO A 35 -8.53 5.64 -8.75
C PRO A 35 -8.98 6.04 -7.34
N GLU A 36 -9.04 5.08 -6.44
CA GLU A 36 -9.50 5.30 -5.06
C GLU A 36 -8.47 4.84 -4.04
N MET A 37 -7.79 3.73 -4.32
CA MET A 37 -6.80 3.14 -3.44
C MET A 37 -5.58 2.73 -4.25
N VAL A 38 -4.49 2.43 -3.55
CA VAL A 38 -3.25 1.91 -4.14
C VAL A 38 -2.83 0.68 -3.36
N ILE A 39 -2.51 -0.39 -4.07
CA ILE A 39 -2.05 -1.64 -3.47
C ILE A 39 -0.68 -2.01 -4.07
N MET A 40 0.17 -2.61 -3.26
CA MET A 40 1.52 -2.95 -3.71
C MET A 40 2.10 -4.12 -2.92
N ASP A 41 3.15 -4.71 -3.45
CA ASP A 41 3.94 -5.69 -2.74
C ASP A 41 4.56 -5.06 -1.50
N VAL A 42 4.58 -5.79 -0.39
CA VAL A 42 5.12 -5.30 0.88
C VAL A 42 6.59 -4.89 0.76
N ASP A 43 7.38 -5.62 -0.04
CA ASP A 43 8.80 -5.29 -0.22
C ASP A 43 8.98 -3.93 -0.90
N PHE A 44 8.13 -3.61 -1.87
CA PHE A 44 8.18 -2.28 -2.51
C PHE A 44 7.89 -1.19 -1.47
N PHE A 45 6.87 -1.37 -0.65
CA PHE A 45 6.53 -0.40 0.38
C PHE A 45 7.68 -0.22 1.36
N ASP A 46 8.22 -1.32 1.87
CA ASP A 46 9.29 -1.29 2.87
C ASP A 46 10.56 -0.61 2.33
N ASN A 47 10.89 -0.86 1.08
CA ASN A 47 12.13 -0.35 0.49
C ASN A 47 12.02 1.06 -0.09
N CYS A 48 10.82 1.49 -0.48
CA CYS A 48 10.65 2.73 -1.24
C CYS A 48 9.76 3.77 -0.58
N LEU A 49 8.74 3.36 0.17
CA LEU A 49 7.70 4.27 0.65
C LEU A 49 7.53 4.32 2.16
N SER A 50 8.19 3.45 2.91
CA SER A 50 7.98 3.41 4.36
C SER A 50 8.47 4.70 5.03
N PRO A 51 7.76 5.14 6.09
CA PRO A 51 8.04 6.43 6.71
C PRO A 51 9.36 6.48 7.49
N TYR A 52 9.98 5.33 7.73
CA TYR A 52 11.21 5.25 8.50
C TYR A 52 12.47 5.14 7.64
N ILE A 53 12.34 5.20 6.31
CA ILE A 53 13.50 5.23 5.41
C ILE A 53 13.73 6.65 4.95
N ILE A 54 14.90 7.21 5.30
CA ILE A 54 15.31 8.55 4.92
C ILE A 54 16.67 8.44 4.26
N ASP A 55 16.78 8.93 3.01
CA ASP A 55 18.01 8.89 2.22
C ASP A 55 18.61 7.49 2.08
N GLY A 56 17.75 6.47 2.01
CA GLY A 56 18.18 5.08 1.86
C GLY A 56 18.64 4.44 3.15
N GLU A 57 18.59 5.15 4.27
CA GLU A 57 18.96 4.63 5.59
C GLU A 57 17.73 4.52 6.49
N ILE A 58 17.77 3.56 7.42
CA ILE A 58 16.69 3.35 8.37
C ILE A 58 16.83 4.33 9.53
N ASP A 59 15.78 5.14 9.74
CA ASP A 59 15.67 6.00 10.91
C ASP A 59 15.03 5.20 12.04
N VAL A 60 15.84 4.78 13.03
CA VAL A 60 15.39 3.92 14.13
C VAL A 60 14.27 4.57 14.94
N ALA A 61 14.33 5.88 15.17
CA ALA A 61 13.27 6.58 15.90
C ALA A 61 11.93 6.47 15.16
N LYS A 62 11.95 6.61 13.82
CA LYS A 62 10.74 6.47 13.00
C LYS A 62 10.21 5.04 13.00
N VAL A 63 11.10 4.05 12.99
CA VAL A 63 10.68 2.64 13.12
C VAL A 63 9.90 2.41 14.41
N LEU A 64 10.41 2.93 15.52
CA LEU A 64 9.77 2.77 16.82
C LEU A 64 8.46 3.55 16.95
N GLU A 65 8.31 4.65 16.23
CA GLU A 65 7.09 5.44 16.20
C GLU A 65 6.04 4.89 15.25
N TYR A 66 6.43 4.07 14.28
CA TYR A 66 5.52 3.59 13.23
C TYR A 66 4.48 2.63 13.79
N MET A 67 3.21 3.00 13.64
CA MET A 67 2.06 2.24 14.14
C MET A 67 1.21 1.78 12.96
N PRO A 68 1.60 0.70 12.26
CA PRO A 68 0.85 0.25 11.10
C PRO A 68 -0.50 -0.37 11.48
N SER A 69 -1.46 -0.27 10.57
CA SER A 69 -2.71 -1.02 10.65
C SER A 69 -2.52 -2.34 9.91
N PHE A 70 -3.19 -3.39 10.39
CA PHE A 70 -3.10 -4.72 9.80
C PHE A 70 -4.49 -5.27 9.52
N ILE A 71 -4.64 -5.96 8.40
CA ILE A 71 -5.85 -6.73 8.08
C ILE A 71 -5.44 -8.10 7.55
N ASN A 72 -6.30 -9.09 7.75
CA ASN A 72 -6.15 -10.39 7.12
C ASN A 72 -6.52 -10.27 5.64
N ILE A 73 -5.84 -11.02 4.77
CA ILE A 73 -6.09 -10.97 3.33
C ILE A 73 -7.56 -11.24 2.97
N LYS A 74 -8.28 -12.01 3.79
CA LYS A 74 -9.70 -12.29 3.57
C LYS A 74 -10.56 -11.01 3.60
N ALA A 75 -10.10 -9.96 4.28
CA ALA A 75 -10.81 -8.68 4.34
C ALA A 75 -10.91 -8.01 2.97
N LEU A 76 -10.05 -8.36 2.02
CA LEU A 76 -10.10 -7.83 0.66
C LEU A 76 -11.40 -8.23 -0.07
N LYS A 77 -12.06 -9.30 0.39
CA LYS A 77 -13.32 -9.77 -0.22
C LYS A 77 -14.49 -8.85 0.09
N ASN A 78 -14.42 -8.08 1.18
CA ASN A 78 -15.43 -7.08 1.51
C ASN A 78 -14.94 -5.70 1.06
N THR A 79 -15.12 -5.43 -0.23
CA THR A 79 -14.57 -4.21 -0.85
C THR A 79 -15.20 -2.93 -0.33
N GLY A 80 -16.46 -2.97 0.09
CA GLY A 80 -17.14 -1.80 0.67
C GLY A 80 -16.53 -1.37 2.00
N GLU A 81 -16.31 -2.34 2.90
CA GLU A 81 -15.68 -2.08 4.19
C GLU A 81 -14.21 -1.67 4.02
N LEU A 82 -13.52 -2.32 3.09
CA LEU A 82 -12.12 -2.00 2.79
C LEU A 82 -11.97 -0.55 2.33
N SER A 83 -12.83 -0.13 1.43
CA SER A 83 -12.85 1.24 0.90
C SER A 83 -13.04 2.27 2.02
N LYS A 84 -14.01 2.03 2.93
CA LYS A 84 -14.24 2.89 4.09
C LYS A 84 -13.03 2.93 5.01
N ARG A 85 -12.44 1.78 5.29
CA ARG A 85 -11.28 1.67 6.18
C ARG A 85 -10.09 2.43 5.63
N CYS A 86 -9.81 2.29 4.33
CA CYS A 86 -8.74 3.04 3.68
C CYS A 86 -8.98 4.55 3.74
N ALA A 87 -10.22 4.98 3.51
CA ALA A 87 -10.56 6.40 3.54
C ALA A 87 -10.41 7.02 4.94
N GLN A 88 -10.64 6.22 5.99
CA GLN A 88 -10.57 6.69 7.38
C GLN A 88 -9.18 6.56 7.99
N THR A 89 -8.32 5.73 7.42
CA THR A 89 -6.99 5.44 7.95
C THR A 89 -5.97 6.36 7.30
N LYS A 90 -5.20 7.08 8.11
CA LYS A 90 -4.17 8.02 7.63
C LYS A 90 -2.82 7.37 7.40
N ASN A 91 -2.74 6.05 7.56
CA ASN A 91 -1.52 5.27 7.36
C ASN A 91 -1.79 4.12 6.39
N ALA A 92 -0.72 3.52 5.91
CA ALA A 92 -0.81 2.31 5.10
C ALA A 92 -1.37 1.15 5.93
N ILE A 93 -2.10 0.26 5.27
CA ILE A 93 -2.68 -0.94 5.89
C ILE A 93 -1.92 -2.14 5.34
N HIS A 94 -1.29 -2.90 6.25
CA HIS A 94 -0.56 -4.11 5.88
C HIS A 94 -1.51 -5.30 5.79
N ILE A 95 -1.41 -6.05 4.73
CA ILE A 95 -2.26 -7.21 4.45
C ILE A 95 -1.49 -8.48 4.79
N ILE A 96 -2.03 -9.25 5.73
CA ILE A 96 -1.39 -10.44 6.29
C ILE A 96 -2.06 -11.69 5.76
N LYS A 97 -1.24 -12.64 5.30
CA LYS A 97 -1.70 -13.97 4.86
C LYS A 97 -0.86 -15.01 5.60
N ASN A 98 -1.53 -15.88 6.36
CA ASN A 98 -0.86 -16.94 7.13
C ASN A 98 0.26 -16.39 8.03
N GLY A 99 0.00 -15.25 8.69
CA GLY A 99 0.95 -14.63 9.59
C GLY A 99 2.09 -13.85 8.94
N VAL A 100 2.10 -13.75 7.61
CA VAL A 100 3.15 -13.08 6.84
C VAL A 100 2.59 -11.86 6.13
N GLY A 101 3.29 -10.72 6.21
CA GLY A 101 2.94 -9.54 5.45
C GLY A 101 3.18 -9.77 3.96
N GLU A 102 2.14 -9.66 3.17
CA GLU A 102 2.21 -9.92 1.72
C GLU A 102 2.08 -8.65 0.90
N LEU A 103 1.12 -7.81 1.24
CA LEU A 103 0.78 -6.61 0.48
C LEU A 103 0.55 -5.43 1.42
N VAL A 104 0.53 -4.24 0.86
CA VAL A 104 0.17 -3.01 1.56
C VAL A 104 -0.87 -2.28 0.72
N ILE A 105 -1.93 -1.79 1.35
CA ILE A 105 -2.98 -1.02 0.68
C ILE A 105 -3.19 0.29 1.44
N MET A 106 -3.55 1.33 0.71
CA MET A 106 -3.78 2.65 1.28
C MET A 106 -4.71 3.46 0.39
N SER A 107 -5.30 4.53 0.93
CA SER A 107 -6.06 5.46 0.11
C SER A 107 -5.12 6.18 -0.86
N LEU A 108 -5.69 6.71 -1.93
CA LEU A 108 -4.92 7.52 -2.89
C LEU A 108 -4.27 8.73 -2.19
N GLU A 109 -4.98 9.34 -1.24
CA GLU A 109 -4.46 10.47 -0.47
C GLU A 109 -3.21 10.09 0.33
N VAL A 110 -3.25 8.96 1.05
CA VAL A 110 -2.11 8.45 1.81
C VAL A 110 -0.95 8.13 0.88
N TYR A 111 -1.23 7.50 -0.25
CA TYR A 111 -0.20 7.18 -1.25
C TYR A 111 0.49 8.45 -1.76
N ASN A 112 -0.29 9.48 -2.10
CA ASN A 112 0.27 10.75 -2.59
C ASN A 112 1.15 11.42 -1.54
N THR A 113 0.78 11.33 -0.26
CA THR A 113 1.58 11.84 0.85
C THR A 113 2.92 11.10 0.96
N CYS A 114 2.88 9.76 0.91
CA CYS A 114 4.09 8.95 0.94
C CYS A 114 5.00 9.24 -0.26
N LYS A 115 4.42 9.32 -1.44
CA LYS A 115 5.15 9.59 -2.68
C LYS A 115 5.82 10.97 -2.63
N GLU A 116 5.11 12.00 -2.18
CA GLU A 116 5.64 13.36 -2.09
C GLU A 116 6.83 13.42 -1.13
N ARG A 117 6.74 12.74 0.01
CA ARG A 117 7.85 12.68 0.97
C ARG A 117 9.11 12.09 0.34
N VAL A 118 8.96 11.02 -0.42
CA VAL A 118 10.08 10.37 -1.11
C VAL A 118 10.66 11.28 -2.19
N LEU A 119 9.81 11.92 -2.98
CA LEU A 119 10.25 12.82 -4.05
C LEU A 119 10.99 14.02 -3.49
N VAL A 120 10.55 14.57 -2.36
CA VAL A 120 11.25 15.69 -1.69
C VAL A 120 12.63 15.23 -1.22
N ALA A 121 12.73 14.06 -0.59
CA ALA A 121 14.01 13.52 -0.15
C ALA A 121 14.98 13.31 -1.32
N LEU A 122 14.48 12.81 -2.46
CA LEU A 122 15.31 12.60 -3.65
C LEU A 122 15.83 13.92 -4.25
N LYS A 123 15.04 14.99 -4.19
CA LYS A 123 15.45 16.31 -4.69
C LYS A 123 16.53 16.97 -3.84
N ASN A 124 16.63 16.60 -2.59
CA ASN A 124 17.57 17.18 -1.63
C ASN A 124 18.91 16.44 -1.57
N LYS A 125 19.12 15.49 -2.48
CA LYS A 125 20.39 14.77 -2.60
C LYS A 125 21.39 15.47 -3.50
#